data_e2b51992a99dce5fdfec16d62a01cc13
#
_entry.id   e2b51992a99dce5fdfec16d62a01cc13
#
_cell.length_a   1.000
_cell.length_b   1.000
_cell.length_c   1.000
_cell.angle_alpha   90.00
_cell.angle_beta   90.00
_cell.angle_gamma   90.00
#
_symmetry.space_group_name_H-M   'P 1'
#
loop_
_entity.id
_entity.type
_entity.pdbx_description
1 polymer ?
#
loop_
_entity_poly.entity_id
_entity_poly.type
_entity_poly.pdbx_seq_one_letter_code
_entity_poly.pdbx_strand_id
1 'polypeptide(L)'
;LGATATLEFRLVDSNADVQAAAAGHVPAGTEVINDAKGYPVVVQKQVVLTGDHIVDASSSADENGRPQVNISLDSRGGTIMSNFTKDNIGKPMGTNFIEYVVVPSTDPNAPKPGEPNYKPKFKKIERMINVATIQSRLGSNFRITGLDSPKEAHNLALLLRAGALIAPIQIVEERTI
;
A
#
# COMPACT_ATOMS: atom_id res chain seq x y z
N LEU A 1 6.46 18.67 2.52
CA LEU A 1 7.03 18.49 1.74
C LEU A 1 7.60 17.23 1.82
N GLY A 2 7.60 16.50 0.93
CA GLY A 2 8.33 15.34 0.84
C GLY A 2 7.68 14.07 1.28
N ALA A 3 6.44 14.06 1.57
CA ALA A 3 5.78 12.80 1.76
C ALA A 3 5.48 12.22 0.39
N THR A 4 5.82 10.96 0.19
CA THR A 4 5.42 10.26 -1.02
C THR A 4 4.60 9.06 -0.60
N ALA A 5 3.71 8.65 -1.45
CA ALA A 5 2.82 7.54 -1.16
C ALA A 5 2.71 6.61 -2.35
N THR A 6 2.50 5.35 -2.07
CA THR A 6 2.27 4.35 -3.10
C THR A 6 1.38 3.26 -2.52
N LEU A 7 1.04 2.30 -3.36
CA LEU A 7 0.29 1.12 -2.93
C LEU A 7 1.07 -0.13 -3.26
N GLU A 8 0.74 -1.19 -2.56
CA GLU A 8 1.13 -2.53 -2.98
C GLU A 8 0.00 -3.48 -2.62
N PHE A 9 -0.03 -4.61 -3.27
CA PHE A 9 -1.07 -5.61 -3.04
C PHE A 9 -0.46 -6.85 -2.43
N ARG A 10 -1.12 -7.38 -1.41
CA ARG A 10 -0.68 -8.56 -0.68
C ARG A 10 -1.83 -9.50 -0.44
N LEU A 11 -1.58 -10.80 -0.46
CA LEU A 11 -2.60 -11.74 -0.01
C LEU A 11 -2.70 -11.69 1.50
N VAL A 12 -3.91 -11.73 2.01
CA VAL A 12 -4.16 -11.79 3.44
C VAL A 12 -4.20 -13.25 3.85
N ASP A 13 -3.55 -13.59 4.96
CA ASP A 13 -3.61 -14.94 5.50
C ASP A 13 -4.81 -15.02 6.44
N SER A 14 -5.93 -15.45 5.91
CA SER A 14 -7.17 -15.50 6.68
C SER A 14 -7.21 -16.65 7.68
N ASN A 15 -6.26 -17.56 7.61
CA ASN A 15 -6.20 -18.68 8.55
C ASN A 15 -5.27 -18.41 9.73
N ALA A 16 -4.58 -17.28 9.73
CA ALA A 16 -3.65 -16.95 10.79
C ALA A 16 -4.39 -16.53 12.07
N ASP A 17 -3.78 -16.84 13.21
CA ASP A 17 -4.26 -16.33 14.47
C ASP A 17 -3.81 -14.89 14.62
N VAL A 18 -4.73 -13.97 14.37
CA VAL A 18 -4.42 -12.54 14.34
C VAL A 18 -3.94 -12.05 15.72
N GLN A 19 -4.53 -12.55 16.78
CA GLN A 19 -4.15 -12.10 18.12
C GLN A 19 -2.75 -12.58 18.49
N ALA A 20 -2.42 -13.81 18.14
CA ALA A 20 -1.08 -14.33 18.38
C ALA A 20 -0.06 -13.56 17.56
N ALA A 21 -0.38 -13.26 16.31
CA ALA A 21 0.51 -12.51 15.45
C ALA A 21 0.75 -11.09 15.99
N ALA A 22 -0.29 -10.44 16.47
CA ALA A 22 -0.17 -9.11 17.06
C ALA A 22 0.69 -9.13 18.33
N ALA A 23 0.72 -10.26 19.02
CA ALA A 23 1.55 -10.43 20.20
C ALA A 23 2.99 -10.87 19.90
N GLY A 24 3.35 -10.97 18.62
CA GLY A 24 4.71 -11.30 18.21
C GLY A 24 4.88 -12.70 17.65
N HIS A 25 3.84 -13.52 17.64
CA HIS A 25 3.93 -14.89 17.12
C HIS A 25 3.46 -14.90 15.67
N VAL A 26 4.29 -14.36 14.79
CA VAL A 26 3.95 -14.19 13.39
C VAL A 26 4.33 -15.44 12.61
N PRO A 27 3.40 -16.06 11.86
CA PRO A 27 3.74 -17.24 11.08
C PRO A 27 4.82 -16.94 10.05
N ALA A 28 5.63 -17.94 9.75
CA ALA A 28 6.71 -17.78 8.78
C ALA A 28 6.14 -17.34 7.43
N GLY A 29 6.85 -16.44 6.76
CA GLY A 29 6.42 -15.96 5.46
C GLY A 29 5.32 -14.92 5.49
N THR A 30 4.93 -14.46 6.68
CA THR A 30 3.90 -13.43 6.82
C THR A 30 4.42 -12.27 7.66
N GLU A 31 3.66 -11.19 7.65
CA GLU A 31 3.92 -10.05 8.51
C GLU A 31 2.60 -9.39 8.87
N VAL A 32 2.63 -8.54 9.87
CA VAL A 32 1.43 -7.86 10.35
C VAL A 32 1.45 -6.42 9.88
N ILE A 33 0.37 -5.98 9.27
CA ILE A 33 0.18 -4.59 8.89
C ILE A 33 -1.16 -4.18 9.46
N ASN A 34 -1.20 -3.05 10.17
CA ASN A 34 -2.44 -2.58 10.77
C ASN A 34 -3.31 -1.88 9.75
N ASP A 35 -4.62 -1.95 9.94
CA ASP A 35 -5.54 -1.18 9.12
C ASP A 35 -5.67 0.24 9.67
N ALA A 36 -6.52 1.05 9.05
CA ALA A 36 -6.66 2.46 9.44
C ALA A 36 -7.19 2.64 10.85
N LYS A 37 -7.83 1.62 11.40
CA LYS A 37 -8.36 1.67 12.76
C LYS A 37 -7.41 1.07 13.78
N GLY A 38 -6.26 0.60 13.33
CA GLY A 38 -5.26 0.01 14.20
C GLY A 38 -5.41 -1.48 14.43
N TYR A 39 -6.31 -2.14 13.72
CA TYR A 39 -6.47 -3.58 13.86
C TYR A 39 -5.45 -4.31 13.00
N PRO A 40 -4.82 -5.36 13.55
CA PRO A 40 -3.79 -6.07 12.81
C PRO A 40 -4.36 -6.94 11.69
N VAL A 41 -3.66 -6.98 10.58
CA VAL A 41 -3.99 -7.85 9.45
C VAL A 41 -2.73 -8.64 9.12
N VAL A 42 -2.85 -9.96 9.03
CA VAL A 42 -1.71 -10.81 8.71
C VAL A 42 -1.68 -11.02 7.20
N VAL A 43 -0.57 -10.66 6.58
CA VAL A 43 -0.43 -10.73 5.12
C VAL A 43 0.82 -11.50 4.75
N GLN A 44 0.84 -12.05 3.54
CA GLN A 44 2.04 -12.70 3.02
C GLN A 44 3.12 -11.64 2.81
N LYS A 45 4.36 -12.02 3.05
CA LYS A 45 5.47 -11.10 2.78
C LYS A 45 5.65 -10.85 1.29
N GLN A 46 5.25 -11.81 0.47
CA GLN A 46 5.35 -11.66 -0.97
C GLN A 46 4.39 -10.57 -1.46
N VAL A 47 4.93 -9.63 -2.20
CA VAL A 47 4.12 -8.56 -2.80
C VAL A 47 3.57 -9.05 -4.13
N VAL A 48 2.27 -8.91 -4.32
CA VAL A 48 1.63 -9.29 -5.57
C VAL A 48 2.00 -8.32 -6.67
N LEU A 49 1.87 -7.03 -6.37
CA LEU A 49 2.11 -5.97 -7.33
C LEU A 49 2.48 -4.70 -6.59
N THR A 50 3.46 -3.97 -7.09
CA THR A 50 3.87 -2.70 -6.50
C THR A 50 3.25 -1.54 -7.25
N GLY A 51 3.17 -0.39 -6.58
CA GLY A 51 2.47 0.77 -7.10
C GLY A 51 3.12 1.45 -8.29
N ASP A 52 4.38 1.12 -8.58
CA ASP A 52 5.04 1.71 -9.75
C ASP A 52 4.43 1.25 -11.08
N HIS A 53 3.56 0.25 -11.05
CA HIS A 53 2.81 -0.17 -12.24
C HIS A 53 1.50 0.60 -12.41
N ILE A 54 1.14 1.47 -11.46
CA ILE A 54 -0.07 2.28 -11.56
C ILE A 54 0.21 3.46 -12.47
N VAL A 55 -0.53 3.55 -13.57
CA VAL A 55 -0.36 4.67 -14.50
C VAL A 55 -1.43 5.72 -14.35
N ASP A 56 -2.55 5.40 -13.72
CA ASP A 56 -3.60 6.36 -13.46
C ASP A 56 -4.50 5.88 -12.32
N ALA A 57 -5.11 6.83 -11.63
CA ALA A 57 -6.07 6.56 -10.59
C ALA A 57 -7.10 7.67 -10.56
N SER A 58 -8.37 7.32 -10.44
CA SER A 58 -9.44 8.30 -10.37
C SER A 58 -10.51 7.84 -9.41
N SER A 59 -11.21 8.79 -8.79
CA SER A 59 -12.29 8.45 -7.88
C SER A 59 -13.62 8.54 -8.62
N SER A 60 -14.58 7.72 -8.20
CA SER A 60 -15.92 7.73 -8.74
C SER A 60 -16.86 7.09 -7.74
N ALA A 61 -18.13 6.94 -8.12
CA ALA A 61 -19.10 6.22 -7.32
C ALA A 61 -19.50 4.96 -8.06
N ASP A 62 -19.76 3.90 -7.29
CA ASP A 62 -20.24 2.66 -7.88
C ASP A 62 -21.77 2.75 -8.13
N GLU A 63 -22.37 1.63 -8.53
CA GLU A 63 -23.80 1.60 -8.84
C GLU A 63 -24.69 1.98 -7.68
N ASN A 64 -24.21 1.78 -6.47
CA ASN A 64 -24.95 2.08 -5.25
C ASN A 64 -24.56 3.44 -4.66
N GLY A 65 -23.81 4.22 -5.39
CA GLY A 65 -23.35 5.54 -4.92
C GLY A 65 -22.22 5.50 -3.93
N ARG A 66 -21.57 4.36 -3.75
CA ARG A 66 -20.45 4.23 -2.82
C ARG A 66 -19.16 4.67 -3.47
N PRO A 67 -18.27 5.30 -2.68
CA PRO A 67 -17.01 5.76 -3.25
C PRO A 67 -16.10 4.61 -3.66
N GLN A 68 -15.40 4.81 -4.76
CA GLN A 68 -14.42 3.84 -5.24
C GLN A 68 -13.28 4.57 -5.92
N VAL A 69 -12.15 3.90 -6.03
CA VAL A 69 -11.00 4.42 -6.79
C VAL A 69 -10.74 3.45 -7.94
N ASN A 70 -10.71 4.00 -9.14
CA ASN A 70 -10.43 3.22 -10.34
C ASN A 70 -8.94 3.25 -10.59
N ILE A 71 -8.33 2.09 -10.74
CA ILE A 71 -6.89 1.95 -10.93
C ILE A 71 -6.61 1.45 -12.33
N SER A 72 -5.65 2.08 -12.99
CA SER A 72 -5.16 1.62 -14.30
C SER A 72 -3.71 1.25 -14.18
N LEU A 73 -3.35 0.07 -14.65
CA LEU A 73 -1.99 -0.45 -14.60
C LEU A 73 -1.38 -0.42 -16.00
N ASP A 74 -0.05 -0.42 -16.04
CA ASP A 74 0.64 -0.58 -17.30
C ASP A 74 0.51 -2.04 -17.79
N SER A 75 1.03 -2.34 -18.99
CA SER A 75 0.89 -3.68 -19.56
C SER A 75 1.49 -4.76 -18.68
N ARG A 76 2.66 -4.49 -18.12
CA ARG A 76 3.34 -5.45 -17.26
C ARG A 76 2.55 -5.68 -15.99
N GLY A 77 2.07 -4.61 -15.36
CA GLY A 77 1.25 -4.73 -14.15
C GLY A 77 -0.04 -5.48 -14.41
N GLY A 78 -0.67 -5.21 -15.54
CA GLY A 78 -1.89 -5.94 -15.91
C GLY A 78 -1.65 -7.43 -16.07
N THR A 79 -0.53 -7.81 -16.68
CA THR A 79 -0.17 -9.22 -16.85
C THR A 79 0.09 -9.87 -15.50
N ILE A 80 0.84 -9.21 -14.62
CA ILE A 80 1.12 -9.73 -13.28
C ILE A 80 -0.18 -9.94 -12.51
N MET A 81 -1.03 -8.92 -12.50
CA MET A 81 -2.29 -8.99 -11.77
C MET A 81 -3.19 -10.09 -12.32
N SER A 82 -3.26 -10.20 -13.64
CA SER A 82 -4.09 -11.21 -14.31
C SER A 82 -3.63 -12.62 -13.95
N ASN A 83 -2.33 -12.88 -14.04
CA ASN A 83 -1.79 -14.21 -13.75
C ASN A 83 -1.93 -14.56 -12.27
N PHE A 84 -1.74 -13.58 -11.40
CA PHE A 84 -1.85 -13.84 -9.98
C PHE A 84 -3.29 -14.09 -9.56
N THR A 85 -4.21 -13.25 -9.99
CA THR A 85 -5.61 -13.39 -9.55
C THR A 85 -6.28 -14.61 -10.14
N LYS A 86 -5.88 -15.01 -11.34
CA LYS A 86 -6.40 -16.21 -11.97
C LYS A 86 -6.22 -17.44 -11.07
N ASP A 87 -5.09 -17.52 -10.39
CA ASP A 87 -4.75 -18.68 -9.56
C ASP A 87 -5.16 -18.52 -8.09
N ASN A 88 -5.75 -17.40 -7.73
CA ASN A 88 -6.06 -17.10 -6.34
C ASN A 88 -7.50 -16.62 -6.13
N ILE A 89 -8.40 -17.05 -6.99
CA ILE A 89 -9.81 -16.70 -6.84
C ILE A 89 -10.33 -17.30 -5.54
N GLY A 90 -11.11 -16.52 -4.80
CA GLY A 90 -11.63 -16.93 -3.50
C GLY A 90 -10.76 -16.51 -2.32
N LYS A 91 -9.58 -16.02 -2.57
CA LYS A 91 -8.66 -15.60 -1.50
C LYS A 91 -8.77 -14.09 -1.28
N PRO A 92 -8.56 -13.62 -0.03
CA PRO A 92 -8.61 -12.19 0.24
C PRO A 92 -7.29 -11.53 -0.13
N MET A 93 -7.40 -10.40 -0.84
CA MET A 93 -6.23 -9.61 -1.23
C MET A 93 -6.35 -8.25 -0.58
N GLY A 94 -5.29 -7.80 0.05
CA GLY A 94 -5.25 -6.52 0.72
C GLY A 94 -4.50 -5.47 -0.07
N THR A 95 -4.95 -4.24 0.04
CA THR A 95 -4.28 -3.08 -0.53
C THR A 95 -3.58 -2.36 0.60
N ASN A 96 -2.26 -2.32 0.54
CA ASN A 96 -1.44 -1.69 1.55
C ASN A 96 -1.03 -0.30 1.08
N PHE A 97 -1.42 0.72 1.84
CA PHE A 97 -1.03 2.09 1.54
C PHE A 97 0.26 2.37 2.27
N ILE A 98 1.27 2.82 1.53
CA ILE A 98 2.62 3.04 2.06
C ILE A 98 2.97 4.50 1.90
N GLU A 99 3.38 5.14 3.00
CA GLU A 99 3.87 6.49 2.98
C GLU A 99 5.30 6.52 3.47
N TYR A 100 6.11 7.37 2.87
CA TYR A 100 7.46 7.62 3.33
C TYR A 100 7.52 9.07 3.80
N VAL A 101 7.78 9.25 5.09
CA VAL A 101 7.84 10.59 5.67
C VAL A 101 9.24 10.87 6.19
N VAL A 102 9.65 12.12 6.09
CA VAL A 102 10.97 12.52 6.55
C VAL A 102 10.96 12.53 8.08
N VAL A 103 11.98 11.93 8.67
CA VAL A 103 12.14 11.89 10.12
C VAL A 103 13.18 12.92 10.51
N PRO A 104 12.84 13.86 11.39
CA PRO A 104 13.84 14.84 11.86
C PRO A 104 14.93 14.13 12.64
N SER A 105 16.16 14.60 12.48
CA SER A 105 17.27 14.08 13.25
C SER A 105 17.19 14.59 14.69
N THR A 106 17.50 13.71 15.64
CA THR A 106 17.58 14.10 17.03
C THR A 106 19.00 14.53 17.42
N ASP A 107 19.97 14.36 16.49
CA ASP A 107 21.35 14.76 16.73
C ASP A 107 21.49 16.26 16.46
N PRO A 108 21.82 17.08 17.48
CA PRO A 108 21.95 18.53 17.27
C PRO A 108 23.09 18.89 16.32
N ASN A 109 24.03 17.97 16.09
CA ASN A 109 25.14 18.23 15.19
C ASN A 109 24.91 17.70 13.78
N ALA A 110 23.76 17.11 13.53
CA ALA A 110 23.44 16.57 12.20
C ALA A 110 23.21 17.72 11.21
N PRO A 111 23.57 17.53 9.93
CA PRO A 111 23.27 18.55 8.92
C PRO A 111 21.77 18.78 8.84
N LYS A 112 21.40 20.02 8.56
CA LYS A 112 20.00 20.42 8.45
C LYS A 112 19.62 20.55 6.98
N PRO A 113 18.33 20.55 6.66
CA PRO A 113 17.90 20.69 5.28
C PRO A 113 18.55 21.92 4.63
N GLY A 114 19.09 21.72 3.43
CA GLY A 114 19.78 22.77 2.71
C GLY A 114 21.26 22.83 2.95
N GLU A 115 21.77 22.10 3.95
CA GLU A 115 23.19 22.10 4.24
C GLU A 115 23.90 21.00 3.45
N PRO A 116 25.23 21.19 3.17
CA PRO A 116 26.00 20.13 2.55
C PRO A 116 25.97 18.89 3.43
N ASN A 117 25.98 17.73 2.80
CA ASN A 117 25.96 16.45 3.49
C ASN A 117 24.64 16.12 4.17
N TYR A 118 23.62 16.93 3.95
CA TYR A 118 22.30 16.60 4.48
C TYR A 118 21.76 15.36 3.76
N LYS A 119 21.40 14.34 4.54
CA LYS A 119 20.79 13.13 3.99
C LYS A 119 19.51 12.87 4.75
N PRO A 120 18.37 13.10 4.12
CA PRO A 120 17.10 12.88 4.81
C PRO A 120 16.91 11.41 5.11
N LYS A 121 16.37 11.13 6.29
CA LYS A 121 15.96 9.79 6.66
C LYS A 121 14.45 9.71 6.53
N PHE A 122 13.97 8.59 6.02
CA PHE A 122 12.54 8.39 5.82
C PHE A 122 12.05 7.28 6.71
N LYS A 123 10.83 7.44 7.21
CA LYS A 123 10.15 6.41 7.94
C LYS A 123 9.04 5.87 7.05
N LYS A 124 8.94 4.56 6.97
CA LYS A 124 7.91 3.89 6.20
C LYS A 124 6.71 3.66 7.10
N ILE A 125 5.57 4.19 6.71
CA ILE A 125 4.31 3.99 7.42
C ILE A 125 3.40 3.17 6.52
N GLU A 126 2.90 2.07 7.04
CA GLU A 126 2.04 1.17 6.27
C GLU A 126 0.68 1.08 6.91
N ARG A 127 -0.35 1.00 6.05
CA ARG A 127 -1.71 0.91 6.54
C ARG A 127 -2.53 0.15 5.52
N MET A 128 -3.20 -0.91 6.00
CA MET A 128 -4.06 -1.70 5.13
C MET A 128 -5.36 -0.93 4.95
N ILE A 129 -5.63 -0.47 3.74
CA ILE A 129 -6.80 0.37 3.49
C ILE A 129 -7.97 -0.39 2.91
N ASN A 130 -7.73 -1.59 2.41
CA ASN A 130 -8.81 -2.37 1.82
C ASN A 130 -8.43 -3.83 1.82
N VAL A 131 -9.37 -4.70 2.13
CA VAL A 131 -9.21 -6.15 1.98
C VAL A 131 -10.48 -6.65 1.30
N ALA A 132 -10.32 -7.31 0.17
CA ALA A 132 -11.44 -7.80 -0.60
C ALA A 132 -11.10 -9.15 -1.20
N THR A 133 -12.10 -10.02 -1.26
CA THR A 133 -11.92 -11.33 -1.86
C THR A 133 -11.79 -11.20 -3.38
N ILE A 134 -10.83 -11.93 -3.94
CA ILE A 134 -10.65 -11.97 -5.39
C ILE A 134 -11.81 -12.79 -5.95
N GLN A 135 -12.72 -12.15 -6.66
CA GLN A 135 -13.90 -12.82 -7.18
C GLN A 135 -13.73 -13.32 -8.59
N SER A 136 -12.80 -12.71 -9.33
CA SER A 136 -12.54 -13.11 -10.70
C SER A 136 -11.15 -12.62 -11.08
N ARG A 137 -10.70 -13.08 -12.25
CA ARG A 137 -9.43 -12.65 -12.78
C ARG A 137 -9.46 -11.14 -13.04
N LEU A 138 -8.47 -10.42 -12.53
CA LEU A 138 -8.36 -8.99 -12.73
C LEU A 138 -7.38 -8.69 -13.86
N GLY A 139 -7.53 -7.54 -14.48
CA GLY A 139 -6.64 -7.11 -15.54
C GLY A 139 -5.99 -5.77 -15.23
N SER A 140 -5.72 -4.99 -16.27
CA SER A 140 -5.07 -3.70 -16.12
C SER A 140 -5.95 -2.65 -15.46
N ASN A 141 -7.26 -2.84 -15.48
CA ASN A 141 -8.19 -1.89 -14.88
C ASN A 141 -9.00 -2.59 -13.81
N PHE A 142 -8.98 -2.06 -12.62
CA PHE A 142 -9.77 -2.59 -11.51
C PHE A 142 -10.08 -1.46 -10.55
N ARG A 143 -10.82 -1.74 -9.50
CA ARG A 143 -11.24 -0.71 -8.57
C ARG A 143 -11.07 -1.15 -7.13
N ILE A 144 -10.83 -0.17 -6.29
CA ILE A 144 -10.74 -0.35 -4.85
C ILE A 144 -12.02 0.20 -4.26
N THR A 145 -12.71 -0.62 -3.49
CA THR A 145 -13.98 -0.25 -2.86
C THR A 145 -13.82 -0.25 -1.35
N GLY A 146 -14.91 0.03 -0.64
CA GLY A 146 -14.87 -0.01 0.81
C GLY A 146 -14.30 1.23 1.48
N LEU A 147 -14.19 2.33 0.73
CA LEU A 147 -13.72 3.58 1.29
C LEU A 147 -14.85 4.28 2.03
N ASP A 148 -14.48 5.07 3.05
CA ASP A 148 -15.47 5.67 3.94
C ASP A 148 -16.24 6.85 3.35
N SER A 149 -15.62 7.59 2.44
CA SER A 149 -16.25 8.78 1.90
C SER A 149 -15.73 9.10 0.51
N PRO A 150 -16.49 9.89 -0.28
CA PRO A 150 -16.00 10.35 -1.57
C PRO A 150 -14.73 11.18 -1.46
N LYS A 151 -14.58 11.92 -0.37
CA LYS A 151 -13.38 12.72 -0.13
C LYS A 151 -12.16 11.82 0.06
N GLU A 152 -12.32 10.74 0.79
CA GLU A 152 -11.23 9.78 0.99
C GLU A 152 -10.81 9.17 -0.34
N ALA A 153 -11.79 8.79 -1.17
CA ALA A 153 -11.50 8.22 -2.47
C ALA A 153 -10.77 9.23 -3.36
N HIS A 154 -11.22 10.48 -3.35
CA HIS A 154 -10.60 11.53 -4.15
C HIS A 154 -9.15 11.79 -3.70
N ASN A 155 -8.93 11.88 -2.39
CA ASN A 155 -7.59 12.10 -1.87
C ASN A 155 -6.66 10.94 -2.18
N LEU A 156 -7.16 9.72 -2.06
CA LEU A 156 -6.38 8.54 -2.37
C LEU A 156 -6.00 8.53 -3.85
N ALA A 157 -6.94 8.83 -4.73
CA ALA A 157 -6.68 8.87 -6.16
C ALA A 157 -5.60 9.91 -6.50
N LEU A 158 -5.67 11.09 -5.86
CA LEU A 158 -4.66 12.11 -6.08
C LEU A 158 -3.27 11.68 -5.63
N LEU A 159 -3.20 11.05 -4.46
CA LEU A 159 -1.92 10.57 -3.94
C LEU A 159 -1.32 9.49 -4.83
N LEU A 160 -2.14 8.57 -5.30
CA LEU A 160 -1.65 7.51 -6.17
C LEU A 160 -1.19 8.03 -7.50
N ARG A 161 -1.92 8.99 -8.05
CA ARG A 161 -1.54 9.59 -9.32
C ARG A 161 -0.22 10.35 -9.18
N ALA A 162 -0.05 11.07 -8.09
CA ALA A 162 1.18 11.80 -7.82
C ALA A 162 2.35 10.84 -7.60
N GLY A 163 2.10 9.77 -6.85
CA GLY A 163 3.14 8.78 -6.56
C GLY A 163 3.63 8.05 -7.80
N ALA A 164 2.74 7.85 -8.78
CA ALA A 164 3.12 7.18 -10.01
C ALA A 164 4.12 8.00 -10.84
N LEU A 165 4.18 9.30 -10.60
CA LEU A 165 5.07 10.18 -11.33
C LEU A 165 6.40 10.45 -10.63
N ILE A 166 6.56 9.94 -9.43
CA ILE A 166 7.75 10.20 -8.63
C ILE A 166 8.69 9.00 -8.72
N ALA A 167 9.97 9.27 -8.94
CA ALA A 167 10.96 8.21 -8.99
C ALA A 167 11.06 7.54 -7.62
N PRO A 168 11.40 6.26 -7.58
CA PRO A 168 11.51 5.55 -6.30
C PRO A 168 12.51 6.23 -5.37
N ILE A 169 12.13 6.32 -4.10
CA ILE A 169 12.96 6.94 -3.09
C ILE A 169 13.85 5.88 -2.48
N GLN A 170 15.15 6.23 -2.39
CA GLN A 170 16.05 5.36 -1.72
C GLN A 170 15.89 5.52 -0.23
N ILE A 171 15.51 4.49 0.46
CA ILE A 171 15.29 4.57 1.88
C ILE A 171 16.56 4.28 2.62
N VAL A 172 16.97 5.26 3.40
CA VAL A 172 18.06 5.04 4.27
C VAL A 172 17.42 4.60 5.55
N GLU A 173 16.99 3.38 5.71
CA GLU A 173 16.32 3.10 6.82
C GLU A 173 16.93 2.14 7.60
N GLU A 174 16.51 1.95 8.68
CA GLU A 174 16.99 1.14 9.43
C GLU A 174 16.11 0.21 9.85
N ARG A 175 16.47 -0.92 10.24
CA ARG A 175 15.63 -1.79 10.67
C ARG A 175 15.57 -1.79 12.08
N THR A 176 14.43 -1.97 12.55
CA THR A 176 14.16 -2.07 13.91
C THR A 176 14.27 -3.48 14.34
N ILE A 177 14.90 -3.72 15.39
CA ILE A 177 15.12 -5.06 15.81
C ILE A 177 14.30 -5.39 17.02
#